data_961fc7985687da47b62423cd969156f1
#
_entry.id   961fc7985687da47b62423cd969156f1
#
_cell.length_a   1.000
_cell.length_b   1.000
_cell.length_c   1.000
_cell.angle_alpha   90.00
_cell.angle_beta   90.00
_cell.angle_gamma   90.00
#
_symmetry.space_group_name_H-M   'P 1'
#
loop_
_entity.id
_entity.type
_entity.pdbx_description
1 polymer ?
#
loop_
_entity_poly.entity_id
_entity_poly.type
_entity_poly.pdbx_seq_one_letter_code
_entity_poly.pdbx_strand_id
1 'polypeptide(L)'
;MNMRNIIIATAAMLCSLTATAQDRADRQQLSDPNSFSMILLGDPQGYVKYDINQPIFELTTAWCADNIDNLNIKAVLCTGDLVEQNENIVRNRAMLNQTSKQMWEWASHCMKRLDNKVPYIISTGNHEYGYVRGDEGFTHFPEYFPFERNSKWADCVVSAFPNREGKVSLENAAYEFEDKAWGKMLVIAVEWAPRDEVLNWAKDLADNQYKDHKIMLLLHSFLWERTAERTENEDYRINPRNYGQDVWDKLVFPCKNIELVMCGHTGKPGDFEDNVAYRKDKNSAGKHVHQMMFNVQTLGGGWEGNGGDGWLRILEFMPDGKTIRVSTYSPLFGISPATKHLAHRTGECDRFDMVWE
;
A
#
# COMPACT_ATOMS: atom_id res chain seq x y z
N MET A 1 7.39 -50.53 -26.39
CA MET A 1 7.79 -49.16 -26.00
C MET A 1 9.29 -49.13 -25.98
N ASN A 2 9.92 -48.29 -26.79
CA ASN A 2 11.36 -48.34 -27.06
C ASN A 2 12.13 -47.75 -25.88
N MET A 3 13.17 -48.41 -25.39
CA MET A 3 14.00 -47.95 -24.25
C MET A 3 14.46 -46.47 -24.36
N ARG A 4 14.65 -46.00 -25.60
CA ARG A 4 15.00 -44.61 -25.92
C ARG A 4 13.90 -43.61 -25.52
N ASN A 5 12.62 -44.00 -25.64
CA ASN A 5 11.48 -43.13 -25.27
C ASN A 5 11.26 -43.07 -23.74
N ILE A 6 11.68 -44.10 -23.01
CA ILE A 6 11.64 -44.15 -21.56
C ILE A 6 12.71 -43.22 -20.95
N ILE A 7 13.91 -43.22 -21.55
CA ILE A 7 15.02 -42.36 -21.09
C ILE A 7 14.69 -40.87 -21.33
N ILE A 8 14.08 -40.54 -22.48
CA ILE A 8 13.69 -39.15 -22.81
C ILE A 8 12.55 -38.67 -21.87
N ALA A 9 11.57 -39.54 -21.59
CA ALA A 9 10.47 -39.20 -20.66
C ALA A 9 10.97 -39.00 -19.21
N THR A 10 11.90 -39.84 -18.77
CA THR A 10 12.49 -39.74 -17.43
C THR A 10 13.38 -38.48 -17.27
N ALA A 11 14.17 -38.15 -18.31
CA ALA A 11 15.00 -36.95 -18.33
C ALA A 11 14.13 -35.65 -18.36
N ALA A 12 13.06 -35.65 -19.17
CA ALA A 12 12.13 -34.54 -19.20
C ALA A 12 11.38 -34.34 -17.86
N MET A 13 11.02 -35.44 -17.19
CA MET A 13 10.36 -35.39 -15.88
C MET A 13 11.31 -34.95 -14.75
N LEU A 14 12.59 -35.36 -14.79
CA LEU A 14 13.61 -34.87 -13.86
C LEU A 14 13.93 -33.37 -14.09
N CYS A 15 14.03 -32.92 -15.35
CA CYS A 15 14.25 -31.51 -15.66
C CYS A 15 13.06 -30.63 -15.23
N SER A 16 11.82 -31.11 -15.37
CA SER A 16 10.64 -30.35 -14.90
C SER A 16 10.55 -30.30 -13.38
N LEU A 17 10.94 -31.37 -12.66
CA LEU A 17 10.99 -31.41 -11.20
C LEU A 17 12.12 -30.55 -10.62
N THR A 18 13.26 -30.45 -11.29
CA THR A 18 14.36 -29.58 -10.86
C THR A 18 14.06 -28.11 -11.13
N ALA A 19 13.45 -27.76 -12.26
CA ALA A 19 13.01 -26.40 -12.55
C ALA A 19 11.96 -25.91 -11.54
N THR A 20 10.96 -26.75 -11.19
CA THR A 20 9.95 -26.38 -10.18
C THR A 20 10.50 -26.31 -8.77
N ALA A 21 11.52 -27.09 -8.42
CA ALA A 21 12.17 -27.03 -7.11
C ALA A 21 13.07 -25.78 -6.99
N GLN A 22 13.77 -25.42 -8.05
CA GLN A 22 14.61 -24.22 -8.09
C GLN A 22 13.78 -22.94 -8.10
N ASP A 23 12.65 -22.93 -8.82
CA ASP A 23 11.66 -21.85 -8.82
C ASP A 23 11.08 -21.59 -7.41
N ARG A 24 10.86 -22.66 -6.64
CA ARG A 24 10.36 -22.54 -5.26
C ARG A 24 11.43 -22.05 -4.27
N ALA A 25 12.68 -22.45 -4.44
CA ALA A 25 13.79 -22.03 -3.58
C ALA A 25 14.15 -20.54 -3.76
N ASP A 26 13.82 -19.96 -4.92
CA ASP A 26 14.09 -18.56 -5.25
C ASP A 26 12.95 -17.59 -4.91
N ARG A 27 11.77 -18.09 -4.50
CA ARG A 27 10.64 -17.25 -4.10
C ARG A 27 10.88 -16.60 -2.75
N GLN A 28 10.37 -15.38 -2.58
CA GLN A 28 10.34 -14.72 -1.28
C GLN A 28 9.60 -15.60 -0.26
N GLN A 29 10.13 -15.66 0.95
CA GLN A 29 9.55 -16.44 2.05
C GLN A 29 9.47 -15.58 3.30
N LEU A 30 8.49 -15.87 4.14
CA LEU A 30 8.41 -15.33 5.49
C LEU A 30 9.61 -15.78 6.31
N SER A 31 10.03 -14.96 7.27
CA SER A 31 11.10 -15.31 8.18
C SER A 31 10.68 -16.38 9.20
N ASP A 32 9.38 -16.49 9.49
CA ASP A 32 8.75 -17.55 10.27
C ASP A 32 7.55 -18.11 9.48
N PRO A 33 7.45 -19.44 9.30
CA PRO A 33 6.36 -20.06 8.53
C PRO A 33 4.97 -19.92 9.19
N ASN A 34 4.89 -19.52 10.46
CA ASN A 34 3.64 -19.28 11.18
C ASN A 34 3.22 -17.81 11.15
N SER A 35 4.01 -16.93 10.53
CA SER A 35 3.64 -15.54 10.34
C SER A 35 2.70 -15.36 9.13
N PHE A 36 2.11 -14.20 9.03
CA PHE A 36 1.43 -13.74 7.82
C PHE A 36 1.97 -12.37 7.41
N SER A 37 1.62 -11.90 6.24
CA SER A 37 2.06 -10.59 5.79
C SER A 37 0.92 -9.72 5.26
N MET A 38 1.18 -8.40 5.25
CA MET A 38 0.50 -7.42 4.42
C MET A 38 1.56 -6.72 3.55
N ILE A 39 1.22 -6.42 2.30
CA ILE A 39 2.12 -5.72 1.39
C ILE A 39 1.71 -4.25 1.36
N LEU A 40 2.67 -3.34 1.50
CA LEU A 40 2.43 -1.90 1.34
C LEU A 40 3.06 -1.41 0.04
N LEU A 41 2.22 -0.90 -0.83
CA LEU A 41 2.57 -0.19 -2.06
C LEU A 41 2.58 1.31 -1.77
N GLY A 42 3.59 2.00 -2.26
CA GLY A 42 3.62 3.46 -2.30
C GLY A 42 2.73 4.01 -3.41
N ASP A 43 2.89 5.30 -3.69
CA ASP A 43 2.09 6.07 -4.64
C ASP A 43 2.42 5.67 -6.10
N PRO A 44 1.51 5.03 -6.85
CA PRO A 44 1.83 4.46 -8.16
C PRO A 44 1.67 5.42 -9.35
N GLN A 45 1.31 6.71 -9.14
CA GLN A 45 1.08 7.64 -10.26
C GLN A 45 2.28 7.75 -11.21
N GLY A 46 3.51 7.65 -10.70
CA GLY A 46 4.73 7.65 -11.52
C GLY A 46 4.81 6.50 -12.53
N TYR A 47 4.16 5.37 -12.23
CA TYR A 47 4.07 4.25 -13.16
C TYR A 47 3.00 4.46 -14.23
N VAL A 48 1.85 5.04 -13.88
CA VAL A 48 0.70 5.11 -14.79
C VAL A 48 0.73 6.32 -15.72
N LYS A 49 1.43 7.39 -15.37
CA LYS A 49 1.50 8.62 -16.18
C LYS A 49 2.33 8.50 -17.46
N TYR A 50 3.18 7.47 -17.55
CA TYR A 50 3.95 7.13 -18.74
C TYR A 50 3.68 5.69 -19.16
N ASP A 51 3.39 5.45 -20.44
CA ASP A 51 3.15 4.10 -20.96
C ASP A 51 4.36 3.17 -20.80
N ILE A 52 5.57 3.69 -20.90
CA ILE A 52 6.81 2.94 -20.73
C ILE A 52 7.00 2.40 -19.30
N ASN A 53 6.42 3.06 -18.29
CA ASN A 53 6.54 2.66 -16.88
C ASN A 53 5.45 1.68 -16.44
N GLN A 54 4.35 1.63 -17.17
CA GLN A 54 3.16 0.84 -16.83
C GLN A 54 3.46 -0.64 -16.55
N PRO A 55 4.34 -1.33 -17.30
CA PRO A 55 4.71 -2.73 -17.01
C PRO A 55 5.32 -2.95 -15.63
N ILE A 56 5.92 -1.93 -15.00
CA ILE A 56 6.52 -2.06 -13.66
C ILE A 56 5.43 -2.22 -12.60
N PHE A 57 4.35 -1.45 -12.68
CA PHE A 57 3.23 -1.58 -11.75
C PHE A 57 2.48 -2.89 -11.97
N GLU A 58 2.29 -3.31 -13.22
CA GLU A 58 1.70 -4.61 -13.53
C GLU A 58 2.55 -5.77 -12.97
N LEU A 59 3.89 -5.70 -13.13
CA LEU A 59 4.81 -6.67 -12.54
C LEU A 59 4.69 -6.70 -11.01
N THR A 60 4.60 -5.54 -10.37
CA THR A 60 4.49 -5.43 -8.91
C THR A 60 3.21 -6.08 -8.39
N THR A 61 2.06 -5.80 -9.01
CA THR A 61 0.78 -6.41 -8.60
C THR A 61 0.69 -7.89 -8.97
N ALA A 62 1.27 -8.31 -10.11
CA ALA A 62 1.39 -9.72 -10.48
C ALA A 62 2.27 -10.48 -9.47
N TRP A 63 3.39 -9.90 -9.06
CA TRP A 63 4.24 -10.48 -8.02
C TRP A 63 3.49 -10.65 -6.69
N CYS A 64 2.70 -9.65 -6.27
CA CYS A 64 1.85 -9.80 -5.08
C CYS A 64 0.89 -10.97 -5.24
N ALA A 65 0.21 -11.08 -6.39
CA ALA A 65 -0.74 -12.16 -6.65
C ALA A 65 -0.09 -13.55 -6.66
N ASP A 66 1.15 -13.67 -7.16
CA ASP A 66 1.89 -14.93 -7.25
C ASP A 66 2.51 -15.37 -5.92
N ASN A 67 2.62 -14.44 -4.95
CA ASN A 67 3.20 -14.71 -3.64
C ASN A 67 2.18 -14.76 -2.49
N ILE A 68 0.87 -14.76 -2.78
CA ILE A 68 -0.19 -14.82 -1.75
C ILE A 68 0.04 -16.00 -0.80
N ASP A 69 0.25 -17.18 -1.32
CA ASP A 69 0.43 -18.39 -0.51
C ASP A 69 1.82 -18.42 0.16
N ASN A 70 2.89 -18.04 -0.55
CA ASN A 70 4.26 -18.10 -0.02
C ASN A 70 4.51 -17.13 1.13
N LEU A 71 3.89 -15.96 1.07
CA LEU A 71 4.01 -14.91 2.07
C LEU A 71 2.76 -14.82 2.95
N ASN A 72 1.82 -15.77 2.83
CA ASN A 72 0.55 -15.74 3.57
C ASN A 72 -0.06 -14.33 3.58
N ILE A 73 -0.21 -13.72 2.38
CA ILE A 73 -0.63 -12.32 2.25
C ILE A 73 -2.11 -12.20 2.62
N LYS A 74 -2.42 -11.46 3.68
CA LYS A 74 -3.78 -11.18 4.14
C LYS A 74 -4.41 -9.98 3.43
N ALA A 75 -3.60 -8.97 3.06
CA ALA A 75 -4.05 -7.79 2.33
C ALA A 75 -2.89 -7.14 1.57
N VAL A 76 -3.24 -6.40 0.49
CA VAL A 76 -2.33 -5.46 -0.20
C VAL A 76 -2.83 -4.05 0.09
N LEU A 77 -1.98 -3.20 0.66
CA LEU A 77 -2.26 -1.83 1.04
C LEU A 77 -1.65 -0.88 0.01
N CYS A 78 -2.33 0.23 -0.31
CA CYS A 78 -1.81 1.26 -1.20
C CYS A 78 -2.08 2.64 -0.60
N THR A 79 -1.06 3.49 -0.59
CA THR A 79 -1.10 4.80 0.08
C THR A 79 -1.85 5.89 -0.70
N GLY A 80 -2.32 5.60 -1.92
CA GLY A 80 -3.05 6.56 -2.75
C GLY A 80 -2.24 7.02 -3.95
N ASP A 81 -2.65 8.12 -4.56
CA ASP A 81 -2.07 8.66 -5.81
C ASP A 81 -1.97 7.57 -6.89
N LEU A 82 -3.10 6.91 -7.15
CA LEU A 82 -3.22 5.88 -8.20
C LEU A 82 -3.01 6.46 -9.60
N VAL A 83 -3.32 7.74 -9.77
CA VAL A 83 -3.20 8.49 -11.02
C VAL A 83 -2.46 9.80 -10.79
N GLU A 84 -1.84 10.36 -11.83
CA GLU A 84 -1.20 11.68 -11.74
C GLU A 84 -2.24 12.81 -11.81
N GLN A 85 -3.35 12.61 -12.52
CA GLN A 85 -4.42 13.59 -12.67
C GLN A 85 -5.77 12.87 -12.82
N ASN A 86 -6.73 13.29 -12.01
CA ASN A 86 -8.03 12.64 -11.90
C ASN A 86 -8.85 12.75 -13.19
N GLU A 87 -9.14 13.98 -13.66
CA GLU A 87 -9.92 14.24 -14.88
C GLU A 87 -9.22 15.26 -15.78
N ASN A 88 -8.92 16.44 -15.26
CA ASN A 88 -8.38 17.55 -16.02
C ASN A 88 -6.87 17.46 -16.20
N ILE A 89 -6.40 17.38 -17.45
CA ILE A 89 -4.98 17.35 -17.77
C ILE A 89 -4.37 18.74 -17.76
N VAL A 90 -3.49 19.00 -16.81
CA VAL A 90 -2.74 20.27 -16.68
C VAL A 90 -1.36 20.12 -17.33
N ARG A 91 -1.32 20.22 -18.65
CA ARG A 91 -0.15 19.90 -19.50
C ARG A 91 1.15 20.64 -19.17
N ASN A 92 1.04 21.84 -18.63
CA ASN A 92 2.23 22.69 -18.37
C ASN A 92 2.85 22.45 -16.98
N ARG A 93 2.32 21.52 -16.18
CA ARG A 93 2.78 21.27 -14.81
C ARG A 93 3.23 19.85 -14.57
N ALA A 94 2.70 18.89 -15.31
CA ALA A 94 3.10 17.49 -15.21
C ALA A 94 3.57 16.98 -16.57
N MET A 95 4.76 16.43 -16.62
CA MET A 95 5.20 15.63 -17.76
C MET A 95 4.44 14.30 -17.71
N LEU A 96 3.70 14.00 -18.78
CA LEU A 96 2.94 12.75 -18.92
C LEU A 96 2.60 12.50 -20.38
N ASN A 97 2.35 11.25 -20.78
CA ASN A 97 1.91 10.89 -22.11
C ASN A 97 0.57 10.09 -22.12
N GLN A 98 -0.08 10.00 -20.96
CA GLN A 98 -1.37 9.35 -20.81
C GLN A 98 -2.47 10.37 -20.52
N THR A 99 -3.69 10.08 -20.93
CA THR A 99 -4.88 10.81 -20.48
C THR A 99 -5.29 10.34 -19.10
N SER A 100 -6.09 11.12 -18.35
CA SER A 100 -6.64 10.72 -17.07
C SER A 100 -7.35 9.36 -17.14
N LYS A 101 -8.21 9.19 -18.15
CA LYS A 101 -8.90 7.92 -18.39
C LYS A 101 -7.93 6.74 -18.58
N GLN A 102 -6.87 6.93 -19.38
CA GLN A 102 -5.85 5.88 -19.57
C GLN A 102 -5.13 5.55 -18.27
N MET A 103 -4.80 6.55 -17.45
CA MET A 103 -4.17 6.32 -16.14
C MET A 103 -5.10 5.53 -15.20
N TRP A 104 -6.37 5.90 -15.08
CA TRP A 104 -7.37 5.17 -14.32
C TRP A 104 -7.58 3.74 -14.80
N GLU A 105 -7.73 3.55 -16.12
CA GLU A 105 -7.87 2.23 -16.74
C GLU A 105 -6.66 1.35 -16.46
N TRP A 106 -5.43 1.93 -16.49
CA TRP A 106 -4.22 1.17 -16.24
C TRP A 106 -4.03 0.84 -14.75
N ALA A 107 -4.24 1.79 -13.85
CA ALA A 107 -4.23 1.52 -12.41
C ALA A 107 -5.23 0.41 -12.05
N SER A 108 -6.44 0.51 -12.58
CA SER A 108 -7.48 -0.52 -12.43
C SER A 108 -7.04 -1.86 -13.03
N HIS A 109 -6.41 -1.87 -14.22
CA HIS A 109 -5.89 -3.10 -14.86
C HIS A 109 -4.84 -3.79 -13.97
N CYS A 110 -3.90 -3.04 -13.42
CA CYS A 110 -2.87 -3.60 -12.55
C CYS A 110 -3.48 -4.22 -11.28
N MET A 111 -4.38 -3.49 -10.61
CA MET A 111 -5.05 -3.97 -9.39
C MET A 111 -5.94 -5.19 -9.65
N LYS A 112 -6.45 -5.38 -10.89
CA LYS A 112 -7.22 -6.57 -11.28
C LYS A 112 -6.46 -7.88 -11.08
N ARG A 113 -5.13 -7.85 -11.03
CA ARG A 113 -4.32 -9.05 -10.71
C ARG A 113 -4.64 -9.65 -9.34
N LEU A 114 -5.15 -8.82 -8.43
CA LEU A 114 -5.50 -9.17 -7.05
C LEU A 114 -6.99 -9.51 -6.88
N ASP A 115 -7.86 -9.14 -7.84
CA ASP A 115 -9.30 -9.35 -7.76
C ASP A 115 -9.63 -10.82 -7.49
N ASN A 116 -10.50 -11.06 -6.51
CA ASN A 116 -10.98 -12.37 -6.07
C ASN A 116 -9.91 -13.31 -5.49
N LYS A 117 -8.69 -12.82 -5.26
CA LYS A 117 -7.58 -13.58 -4.68
C LYS A 117 -7.24 -13.10 -3.27
N VAL A 118 -7.12 -11.79 -3.09
CA VAL A 118 -6.77 -11.14 -1.82
C VAL A 118 -7.47 -9.79 -1.74
N PRO A 119 -7.92 -9.33 -0.55
CA PRO A 119 -8.38 -7.97 -0.41
C PRO A 119 -7.22 -6.99 -0.62
N TYR A 120 -7.49 -5.89 -1.31
CA TYR A 120 -6.59 -4.75 -1.33
C TYR A 120 -7.32 -3.53 -0.80
N ILE A 121 -6.58 -2.66 -0.11
CA ILE A 121 -7.08 -1.51 0.63
C ILE A 121 -6.33 -0.28 0.13
N ILE A 122 -7.04 0.70 -0.38
CA ILE A 122 -6.47 1.88 -1.02
C ILE A 122 -6.99 3.12 -0.28
N SER A 123 -6.07 3.98 0.19
CA SER A 123 -6.41 5.36 0.50
C SER A 123 -6.39 6.16 -0.78
N THR A 124 -7.27 7.15 -0.94
CA THR A 124 -7.14 8.11 -2.05
C THR A 124 -6.10 9.18 -1.71
N GLY A 125 -5.32 9.60 -2.72
CA GLY A 125 -4.34 10.66 -2.59
C GLY A 125 -4.84 12.01 -3.14
N ASN A 126 -3.98 13.03 -3.12
CA ASN A 126 -4.35 14.37 -3.57
C ASN A 126 -4.53 14.45 -5.09
N HIS A 127 -3.82 13.63 -5.86
CA HIS A 127 -3.93 13.58 -7.32
C HIS A 127 -5.27 13.00 -7.78
N GLU A 128 -5.96 12.23 -6.95
CA GLU A 128 -7.34 11.77 -7.19
C GLU A 128 -8.40 12.87 -7.05
N TYR A 129 -8.06 14.05 -6.51
CA TYR A 129 -9.00 15.18 -6.34
C TYR A 129 -8.64 16.42 -7.18
N GLY A 130 -7.73 16.28 -8.12
CA GLY A 130 -7.28 17.32 -9.01
C GLY A 130 -5.83 17.72 -8.78
N TYR A 131 -5.09 17.86 -9.88
CA TYR A 131 -3.64 18.15 -9.86
C TYR A 131 -3.31 19.54 -9.27
N VAL A 132 -4.19 20.50 -9.38
CA VAL A 132 -4.02 21.85 -8.86
C VAL A 132 -4.78 22.00 -7.53
N ARG A 133 -4.16 21.60 -6.44
CA ARG A 133 -4.68 21.82 -5.07
C ARG A 133 -6.03 21.15 -4.77
N GLY A 134 -6.30 19.99 -5.35
CA GLY A 134 -7.59 19.31 -5.16
C GLY A 134 -8.76 20.10 -5.74
N ASP A 135 -8.54 20.82 -6.84
CA ASP A 135 -9.47 21.76 -7.42
C ASP A 135 -10.71 21.11 -8.08
N GLU A 136 -10.64 19.82 -8.38
CA GLU A 136 -11.79 19.07 -8.89
C GLU A 136 -12.79 18.71 -7.77
N GLY A 137 -12.27 18.42 -6.56
CA GLY A 137 -13.09 18.16 -5.36
C GLY A 137 -13.84 16.83 -5.36
N PHE A 138 -13.68 16.00 -6.39
CA PHE A 138 -14.25 14.66 -6.55
C PHE A 138 -13.21 13.71 -7.15
N THR A 139 -13.50 12.42 -7.15
CA THR A 139 -12.62 11.40 -7.73
C THR A 139 -13.40 10.36 -8.53
N HIS A 140 -12.77 9.81 -9.57
CA HIS A 140 -13.28 8.65 -10.30
C HIS A 140 -13.04 7.32 -9.59
N PHE A 141 -12.46 7.32 -8.38
CA PHE A 141 -12.14 6.10 -7.62
C PHE A 141 -13.34 5.13 -7.52
N PRO A 142 -14.58 5.55 -7.16
CA PRO A 142 -15.72 4.63 -7.03
C PRO A 142 -16.14 3.96 -8.34
N GLU A 143 -15.82 4.57 -9.51
CA GLU A 143 -16.13 4.02 -10.82
C GLU A 143 -15.22 2.83 -11.16
N TYR A 144 -13.95 2.92 -10.75
CA TYR A 144 -12.95 1.90 -11.01
C TYR A 144 -12.83 0.84 -9.91
N PHE A 145 -13.24 1.17 -8.69
CA PHE A 145 -13.15 0.31 -7.50
C PHE A 145 -14.50 0.19 -6.77
N PRO A 146 -15.58 -0.24 -7.47
CA PRO A 146 -16.87 -0.50 -6.81
C PRO A 146 -16.79 -1.71 -5.88
N PHE A 147 -17.68 -1.79 -4.88
CA PHE A 147 -17.70 -2.86 -3.87
C PHE A 147 -17.75 -4.27 -4.46
N GLU A 148 -18.42 -4.46 -5.59
CA GLU A 148 -18.63 -5.75 -6.22
C GLU A 148 -17.42 -6.26 -7.00
N ARG A 149 -16.42 -5.43 -7.21
CA ARG A 149 -15.24 -5.75 -8.04
C ARG A 149 -14.43 -6.91 -7.48
N ASN A 150 -14.17 -6.90 -6.18
CA ASN A 150 -13.35 -7.92 -5.53
C ASN A 150 -14.19 -8.67 -4.48
N SER A 151 -14.49 -9.94 -4.73
CA SER A 151 -15.27 -10.77 -3.81
C SER A 151 -14.65 -10.90 -2.41
N LYS A 152 -13.32 -10.71 -2.29
CA LYS A 152 -12.62 -10.76 -1.01
C LYS A 152 -12.95 -9.60 -0.08
N TRP A 153 -13.49 -8.50 -0.61
CA TRP A 153 -14.00 -7.41 0.21
C TRP A 153 -15.27 -7.78 0.98
N ALA A 154 -16.11 -8.66 0.43
CA ALA A 154 -17.28 -9.14 1.12
C ALA A 154 -16.97 -9.90 2.43
N ASP A 155 -15.75 -10.46 2.51
CA ASP A 155 -15.29 -11.22 3.68
C ASP A 155 -14.69 -10.32 4.78
N CYS A 156 -14.31 -9.08 4.48
CA CYS A 156 -13.55 -8.25 5.41
C CYS A 156 -14.05 -6.80 5.57
N VAL A 157 -14.78 -6.21 4.61
CA VAL A 157 -15.33 -4.86 4.75
C VAL A 157 -16.45 -4.87 5.77
N VAL A 158 -16.26 -4.16 6.88
CA VAL A 158 -17.22 -4.14 8.00
C VAL A 158 -17.94 -2.81 8.17
N SER A 159 -17.39 -1.74 7.60
CA SER A 159 -17.99 -0.39 7.62
C SER A 159 -17.47 0.43 6.46
N ALA A 160 -18.29 1.34 5.94
CA ALA A 160 -17.90 2.36 4.98
C ALA A 160 -18.65 3.66 5.25
N PHE A 161 -18.01 4.79 4.91
CA PHE A 161 -18.56 6.13 5.14
C PHE A 161 -18.62 6.92 3.83
N PRO A 162 -19.60 7.83 3.66
CA PRO A 162 -19.73 8.61 2.44
C PRO A 162 -18.47 9.43 2.10
N ASN A 163 -18.10 9.42 0.83
CA ASN A 163 -17.05 10.26 0.28
C ASN A 163 -17.48 11.73 0.19
N ARG A 164 -16.64 12.59 -0.41
CA ARG A 164 -16.90 14.04 -0.56
C ARG A 164 -18.13 14.37 -1.39
N GLU A 165 -18.57 13.45 -2.26
CA GLU A 165 -19.81 13.57 -3.05
C GLU A 165 -21.04 13.00 -2.33
N GLY A 166 -20.90 12.50 -1.10
CA GLY A 166 -21.98 11.87 -0.34
C GLY A 166 -22.30 10.43 -0.75
N LYS A 167 -21.43 9.81 -1.57
CA LYS A 167 -21.57 8.40 -2.00
C LYS A 167 -20.81 7.49 -1.04
N VAL A 168 -21.43 6.44 -0.53
CA VAL A 168 -20.74 5.38 0.22
C VAL A 168 -19.81 4.64 -0.74
N SER A 169 -18.52 4.63 -0.44
CA SER A 169 -17.48 4.02 -1.27
C SER A 169 -16.32 3.49 -0.42
N LEU A 170 -15.39 2.79 -1.06
CA LEU A 170 -14.18 2.28 -0.39
C LEU A 170 -13.11 3.36 -0.11
N GLU A 171 -13.35 4.62 -0.47
CA GLU A 171 -12.47 5.73 -0.10
C GLU A 171 -12.38 5.93 1.41
N ASN A 172 -13.49 5.64 2.12
CA ASN A 172 -13.57 5.65 3.59
C ASN A 172 -14.16 4.31 4.02
N ALA A 173 -13.32 3.33 4.32
CA ALA A 173 -13.77 1.98 4.65
C ALA A 173 -12.90 1.32 5.72
N ALA A 174 -13.51 0.41 6.48
CA ALA A 174 -12.87 -0.37 7.53
C ALA A 174 -12.94 -1.87 7.20
N TYR A 175 -11.81 -2.55 7.42
CA TYR A 175 -11.58 -3.93 7.04
C TYR A 175 -11.14 -4.72 8.27
N GLU A 176 -11.91 -5.76 8.64
CA GLU A 176 -11.62 -6.63 9.79
C GLU A 176 -10.83 -7.86 9.35
N PHE A 177 -9.82 -8.19 10.13
CA PHE A 177 -9.01 -9.39 9.99
C PHE A 177 -8.88 -10.08 11.35
N GLU A 178 -8.73 -11.39 11.34
CA GLU A 178 -8.46 -12.16 12.55
C GLU A 178 -7.28 -13.11 12.33
N ASP A 179 -6.43 -13.23 13.33
CA ASP A 179 -5.34 -14.18 13.37
C ASP A 179 -5.19 -14.75 14.77
N LYS A 180 -4.75 -16.01 14.86
CA LYS A 180 -4.65 -16.72 16.14
C LYS A 180 -3.68 -16.04 17.13
N ALA A 181 -2.57 -15.51 16.65
CA ALA A 181 -1.55 -14.86 17.48
C ALA A 181 -1.86 -13.38 17.72
N TRP A 182 -2.39 -12.71 16.67
CA TRP A 182 -2.65 -11.27 16.69
C TRP A 182 -4.03 -10.89 17.23
N GLY A 183 -4.96 -11.86 17.29
CA GLY A 183 -6.36 -11.60 17.61
C GLY A 183 -7.07 -10.81 16.51
N LYS A 184 -8.01 -9.96 16.91
CA LYS A 184 -8.81 -9.13 15.99
C LYS A 184 -8.06 -7.85 15.61
N MET A 185 -8.01 -7.57 14.32
CA MET A 185 -7.34 -6.41 13.74
C MET A 185 -8.31 -5.66 12.85
N LEU A 186 -8.17 -4.34 12.79
CA LEU A 186 -8.94 -3.49 11.89
C LEU A 186 -8.00 -2.59 11.10
N VAL A 187 -8.15 -2.55 9.78
CA VAL A 187 -7.52 -1.54 8.93
C VAL A 187 -8.59 -0.51 8.58
N ILE A 188 -8.36 0.76 8.91
CA ILE A 188 -9.23 1.87 8.52
C ILE A 188 -8.50 2.66 7.44
N ALA A 189 -9.06 2.71 6.24
CA ALA A 189 -8.62 3.58 5.15
C ALA A 189 -9.52 4.82 5.10
N VAL A 190 -8.91 5.99 4.94
CA VAL A 190 -9.63 7.25 4.84
C VAL A 190 -9.21 8.04 3.61
N GLU A 191 -10.11 8.90 3.11
CA GLU A 191 -9.87 9.81 2.00
C GLU A 191 -8.69 10.74 2.28
N TRP A 192 -8.07 11.29 1.24
CA TRP A 192 -7.04 12.31 1.40
C TRP A 192 -7.56 13.55 2.12
N ALA A 193 -6.74 14.06 3.05
CA ALA A 193 -7.07 15.20 3.92
C ALA A 193 -8.48 15.06 4.54
N PRO A 194 -8.74 13.98 5.30
CA PRO A 194 -10.08 13.56 5.68
C PRO A 194 -10.86 14.67 6.39
N ARG A 195 -12.18 14.73 6.17
CA ARG A 195 -13.08 15.67 6.82
C ARG A 195 -13.30 15.28 8.28
N ASP A 196 -13.76 16.24 9.11
CA ASP A 196 -14.07 15.96 10.52
C ASP A 196 -15.11 14.83 10.70
N GLU A 197 -16.08 14.73 9.80
CA GLU A 197 -17.09 13.66 9.82
C GLU A 197 -16.45 12.29 9.63
N VAL A 198 -15.45 12.18 8.74
CA VAL A 198 -14.68 10.94 8.50
C VAL A 198 -13.84 10.59 9.72
N LEU A 199 -13.17 11.58 10.34
CA LEU A 199 -12.40 11.37 11.56
C LEU A 199 -13.32 10.94 12.73
N ASN A 200 -14.49 11.53 12.86
CA ASN A 200 -15.48 11.15 13.87
C ASN A 200 -16.02 9.73 13.66
N TRP A 201 -16.28 9.34 12.41
CA TRP A 201 -16.65 7.97 12.05
C TRP A 201 -15.54 6.97 12.42
N ALA A 202 -14.29 7.26 12.03
CA ALA A 202 -13.15 6.39 12.35
C ALA A 202 -12.92 6.30 13.88
N LYS A 203 -13.13 7.41 14.60
CA LYS A 203 -13.04 7.46 16.05
C LYS A 203 -14.15 6.62 16.71
N ASP A 204 -15.38 6.67 16.22
CA ASP A 204 -16.47 5.84 16.73
C ASP A 204 -16.19 4.34 16.53
N LEU A 205 -15.62 3.96 15.37
CA LEU A 205 -15.16 2.59 15.16
C LEU A 205 -14.13 2.20 16.22
N ALA A 206 -13.12 3.03 16.45
CA ALA A 206 -12.03 2.71 17.36
C ALA A 206 -12.46 2.67 18.83
N ASP A 207 -13.24 3.64 19.28
CA ASP A 207 -13.58 3.79 20.71
C ASP A 207 -14.77 2.92 21.14
N ASN A 208 -15.70 2.62 20.23
CA ASN A 208 -16.97 1.99 20.56
C ASN A 208 -17.17 0.62 19.89
N GLN A 209 -17.17 0.57 18.54
CA GLN A 209 -17.58 -0.63 17.82
C GLN A 209 -16.48 -1.70 17.80
N TYR A 210 -15.21 -1.29 17.62
CA TYR A 210 -14.04 -2.17 17.52
C TYR A 210 -12.99 -1.86 18.59
N LYS A 211 -13.43 -1.49 19.80
CA LYS A 211 -12.59 -1.09 20.94
C LYS A 211 -11.56 -2.13 21.38
N ASP A 212 -11.82 -3.41 21.10
CA ASP A 212 -10.96 -4.54 21.46
C ASP A 212 -10.05 -5.00 20.29
N HIS A 213 -10.09 -4.27 19.16
CA HIS A 213 -9.24 -4.56 18.00
C HIS A 213 -7.93 -3.78 18.06
N LYS A 214 -6.89 -4.35 17.48
CA LYS A 214 -5.66 -3.65 17.12
C LYS A 214 -5.90 -2.91 15.81
N ILE A 215 -5.79 -1.60 15.81
CA ILE A 215 -6.16 -0.78 14.64
C ILE A 215 -4.93 -0.22 13.93
N MET A 216 -4.98 -0.35 12.60
CA MET A 216 -4.07 0.26 11.65
C MET A 216 -4.81 1.32 10.85
N LEU A 217 -4.28 2.53 10.77
CA LEU A 217 -4.81 3.62 9.95
C LEU A 217 -3.98 3.72 8.67
N LEU A 218 -4.67 3.69 7.52
CA LEU A 218 -4.09 3.92 6.20
C LEU A 218 -4.64 5.23 5.64
N LEU A 219 -3.76 6.17 5.34
CA LEU A 219 -4.13 7.43 4.71
C LEU A 219 -3.00 7.91 3.81
N HIS A 220 -3.29 8.89 2.94
CA HIS A 220 -2.31 9.33 1.96
C HIS A 220 -1.22 10.21 2.57
N SER A 221 -1.59 11.30 3.24
CA SER A 221 -0.65 12.27 3.82
C SER A 221 -0.70 12.26 5.34
N PHE A 222 0.47 12.10 6.00
CA PHE A 222 0.58 12.13 7.46
C PHE A 222 1.94 12.60 7.96
N LEU A 223 3.04 12.11 7.37
CA LEU A 223 4.41 12.47 7.71
C LEU A 223 5.12 13.11 6.52
N TRP A 224 6.00 14.07 6.80
CA TRP A 224 7.02 14.53 5.86
C TRP A 224 8.13 13.48 5.73
N GLU A 225 8.66 13.36 4.53
CA GLU A 225 9.84 12.51 4.24
C GLU A 225 11.03 12.91 5.11
N ARG A 226 11.92 11.98 5.40
CA ARG A 226 13.17 12.14 6.16
C ARG A 226 12.99 12.73 7.56
N THR A 227 12.31 13.87 7.72
CA THR A 227 12.14 14.55 9.03
C THR A 227 11.18 13.81 9.95
N ALA A 228 10.24 13.06 9.39
CA ALA A 228 9.16 12.40 10.09
C ALA A 228 8.28 13.37 10.93
N GLU A 229 8.28 14.65 10.60
CA GLU A 229 7.33 15.62 11.17
C GLU A 229 5.95 15.37 10.56
N ARG A 230 4.88 15.61 11.32
CA ARG A 230 3.52 15.50 10.77
C ARG A 230 3.22 16.67 9.86
N THR A 231 2.49 16.38 8.77
CA THR A 231 2.09 17.43 7.83
C THR A 231 1.07 18.38 8.49
N GLU A 232 1.25 19.69 8.27
CA GLU A 232 0.37 20.73 8.80
C GLU A 232 -0.13 21.67 7.70
N ASN A 233 0.76 22.15 6.84
CA ASN A 233 0.49 23.13 5.80
C ASN A 233 1.01 22.64 4.47
N GLU A 234 0.20 21.92 3.71
CA GLU A 234 0.55 21.42 2.41
C GLU A 234 0.17 22.39 1.29
N ASP A 235 0.89 22.31 0.16
CA ASP A 235 0.56 23.08 -1.05
C ASP A 235 -0.74 22.62 -1.69
N TYR A 236 -1.03 21.31 -1.63
CA TYR A 236 -2.30 20.75 -2.06
C TYR A 236 -3.38 21.03 -1.00
N ARG A 237 -4.49 21.61 -1.43
CA ARG A 237 -5.55 22.07 -0.51
C ARG A 237 -6.92 21.70 -1.03
N ILE A 238 -7.68 21.01 -0.20
CA ILE A 238 -9.09 20.73 -0.37
C ILE A 238 -9.83 21.20 0.89
N ASN A 239 -11.11 21.55 0.81
CA ASN A 239 -11.88 21.98 1.97
C ASN A 239 -13.21 21.20 2.07
N PRO A 240 -13.64 20.81 3.29
CA PRO A 240 -12.90 20.82 4.57
C PRO A 240 -11.76 19.80 4.55
N ARG A 241 -10.77 19.94 5.45
CA ARG A 241 -9.57 19.09 5.49
C ARG A 241 -8.99 18.93 6.87
N ASN A 242 -8.26 17.83 7.07
CA ASN A 242 -7.33 17.61 8.18
C ASN A 242 -6.02 17.04 7.61
N TYR A 243 -4.89 17.60 7.99
CA TYR A 243 -3.57 17.08 7.67
C TYR A 243 -3.01 16.21 8.80
N GLY A 244 -1.80 15.72 8.67
CA GLY A 244 -1.22 14.75 9.61
C GLY A 244 -1.29 15.15 11.08
N GLN A 245 -1.01 16.41 11.42
CA GLN A 245 -1.11 16.87 12.81
C GLN A 245 -2.56 16.93 13.31
N ASP A 246 -3.51 17.40 12.48
CA ASP A 246 -4.93 17.38 12.83
C ASP A 246 -5.45 15.96 13.04
N VAL A 247 -5.07 15.03 12.16
CA VAL A 247 -5.45 13.61 12.27
C VAL A 247 -4.85 12.99 13.53
N TRP A 248 -3.61 13.33 13.86
CA TRP A 248 -3.00 12.91 15.13
C TRP A 248 -3.82 13.40 16.31
N ASP A 249 -4.10 14.68 16.39
CA ASP A 249 -4.76 15.30 17.55
C ASP A 249 -6.22 14.85 17.70
N LYS A 250 -6.95 14.71 16.58
CA LYS A 250 -8.39 14.43 16.58
C LYS A 250 -8.71 12.92 16.63
N LEU A 251 -7.85 12.07 16.06
CA LEU A 251 -8.13 10.64 15.91
C LEU A 251 -7.07 9.76 16.59
N VAL A 252 -5.79 9.88 16.20
CA VAL A 252 -4.77 8.89 16.59
C VAL A 252 -4.41 9.01 18.06
N PHE A 253 -4.14 10.25 18.56
CA PHE A 253 -3.76 10.47 19.95
C PHE A 253 -4.86 10.08 20.94
N PRO A 254 -6.16 10.44 20.74
CA PRO A 254 -7.21 10.08 21.70
C PRO A 254 -7.60 8.59 21.68
N CYS A 255 -7.44 7.88 20.55
CA CYS A 255 -7.82 6.47 20.44
C CYS A 255 -6.73 5.54 20.99
N LYS A 256 -7.12 4.64 21.91
CA LYS A 256 -6.16 3.82 22.69
C LYS A 256 -5.63 2.60 21.93
N ASN A 257 -6.28 2.23 20.84
CA ASN A 257 -6.07 1.00 20.08
C ASN A 257 -5.63 1.23 18.63
N ILE A 258 -5.40 2.49 18.21
CA ILE A 258 -4.68 2.78 16.98
C ILE A 258 -3.19 2.69 17.29
N GLU A 259 -2.51 1.69 16.73
CA GLU A 259 -1.10 1.38 17.04
C GLU A 259 -0.16 1.51 15.83
N LEU A 260 -0.72 1.62 14.61
CA LEU A 260 0.05 1.86 13.38
C LEU A 260 -0.67 2.87 12.48
N VAL A 261 0.10 3.82 11.95
CA VAL A 261 -0.32 4.73 10.87
C VAL A 261 0.61 4.54 9.69
N MET A 262 0.04 4.35 8.50
CA MET A 262 0.77 4.20 7.24
C MET A 262 0.35 5.27 6.25
N CYS A 263 1.31 5.91 5.59
CA CYS A 263 1.07 6.96 4.60
C CYS A 263 2.09 6.95 3.46
N GLY A 264 1.84 7.76 2.44
CA GLY A 264 2.68 8.04 1.28
C GLY A 264 2.91 9.53 1.10
N HIS A 265 2.52 10.07 -0.06
CA HIS A 265 2.43 11.47 -0.45
C HIS A 265 3.78 12.16 -0.69
N THR A 266 4.61 12.30 0.34
CA THR A 266 5.82 13.11 0.26
C THR A 266 7.04 12.30 -0.21
N GLY A 267 7.99 12.98 -0.85
CA GLY A 267 9.23 12.39 -1.33
C GLY A 267 10.02 13.39 -2.15
N LYS A 268 11.31 13.14 -2.32
CA LYS A 268 12.21 13.98 -3.12
C LYS A 268 13.11 13.12 -4.00
N PRO A 269 13.46 13.59 -5.20
CA PRO A 269 14.54 12.98 -5.98
C PRO A 269 15.84 12.99 -5.18
N GLY A 270 16.45 11.84 -5.01
CA GLY A 270 17.68 11.69 -4.23
C GLY A 270 17.84 10.27 -3.72
N ASP A 271 18.26 10.15 -2.48
CA ASP A 271 18.44 8.87 -1.82
C ASP A 271 17.12 8.25 -1.37
N PHE A 272 17.15 6.98 -0.98
CA PHE A 272 15.98 6.26 -0.50
C PHE A 272 15.38 6.92 0.75
N GLU A 273 16.22 7.43 1.63
CA GLU A 273 15.84 8.13 2.86
C GLU A 273 15.04 9.40 2.61
N ASP A 274 15.12 9.98 1.40
CA ASP A 274 14.28 11.12 0.98
C ASP A 274 12.85 10.71 0.57
N ASN A 275 12.54 9.42 0.66
CA ASN A 275 11.28 8.83 0.21
C ASN A 275 10.60 8.00 1.31
N VAL A 276 11.13 8.03 2.52
CA VAL A 276 10.61 7.29 3.66
C VAL A 276 10.71 8.11 4.94
N ALA A 277 9.84 7.81 5.90
CA ALA A 277 9.94 8.33 7.26
C ALA A 277 9.39 7.32 8.26
N TYR A 278 9.91 7.36 9.47
CA TYR A 278 9.42 6.58 10.58
C TYR A 278 9.56 7.34 11.90
N ARG A 279 8.51 7.31 12.70
CA ARG A 279 8.52 7.83 14.07
C ARG A 279 7.63 7.00 14.97
N LYS A 280 7.82 7.18 16.27
CA LYS A 280 7.03 6.50 17.30
C LYS A 280 6.72 7.49 18.43
N ASP A 281 5.45 7.71 18.69
CA ASP A 281 4.96 8.59 19.77
C ASP A 281 3.93 7.85 20.63
N LYS A 282 3.72 8.33 21.84
CA LYS A 282 2.72 7.78 22.75
C LYS A 282 1.36 8.45 22.55
N ASN A 283 0.32 7.62 22.49
CA ASN A 283 -1.08 8.07 22.50
C ASN A 283 -1.54 8.46 23.94
N SER A 284 -2.80 8.85 24.08
CA SER A 284 -3.40 9.26 25.36
C SER A 284 -3.40 8.15 26.44
N ALA A 285 -3.28 6.90 26.05
CA ALA A 285 -3.17 5.74 26.95
C ALA A 285 -1.71 5.41 27.33
N GLY A 286 -0.74 6.15 26.80
CA GLY A 286 0.69 5.89 27.01
C GLY A 286 1.26 4.77 26.14
N LYS A 287 0.47 4.17 25.23
CA LYS A 287 0.92 3.17 24.27
C LYS A 287 1.64 3.81 23.09
N HIS A 288 2.63 3.14 22.57
CA HIS A 288 3.33 3.59 21.39
C HIS A 288 2.48 3.41 20.12
N VAL A 289 2.44 4.43 19.29
CA VAL A 289 1.90 4.41 17.93
C VAL A 289 3.06 4.49 16.94
N HIS A 290 3.19 3.46 16.12
CA HIS A 290 4.14 3.44 15.01
C HIS A 290 3.57 4.25 13.85
N GLN A 291 4.36 5.11 13.24
CA GLN A 291 3.95 5.98 12.13
C GLN A 291 4.99 5.82 11.03
N MET A 292 4.57 5.32 9.88
CA MET A 292 5.45 4.96 8.79
C MET A 292 4.98 5.60 7.48
N MET A 293 5.86 6.34 6.84
CA MET A 293 5.69 6.87 5.49
C MET A 293 6.55 6.06 4.52
N PHE A 294 5.96 5.73 3.39
CA PHE A 294 6.61 5.01 2.31
C PHE A 294 6.09 5.51 0.96
N ASN A 295 6.88 6.34 0.30
CA ASN A 295 6.60 6.83 -1.06
C ASN A 295 7.88 6.83 -1.88
N VAL A 296 8.01 5.90 -2.79
CA VAL A 296 9.23 5.66 -3.57
C VAL A 296 9.15 6.20 -5.00
N GLN A 297 8.10 6.93 -5.35
CA GLN A 297 7.79 7.38 -6.72
C GLN A 297 8.90 8.18 -7.40
N THR A 298 9.79 8.82 -6.65
CA THR A 298 10.90 9.60 -7.21
C THR A 298 12.19 8.82 -7.42
N LEU A 299 12.25 7.57 -6.94
CA LEU A 299 13.39 6.69 -7.23
C LEU A 299 13.35 6.23 -8.70
N GLY A 300 14.51 5.80 -9.21
CA GLY A 300 14.58 5.36 -10.60
C GLY A 300 14.55 6.50 -11.62
N GLY A 301 15.03 7.71 -11.24
CA GLY A 301 15.21 8.82 -12.18
C GLY A 301 14.45 10.11 -11.87
N GLY A 302 13.96 10.30 -10.62
CA GLY A 302 13.24 11.50 -10.21
C GLY A 302 11.75 11.46 -10.61
N TRP A 303 11.10 12.61 -10.59
CA TRP A 303 9.67 12.75 -10.90
C TRP A 303 9.28 12.30 -12.31
N GLU A 304 10.22 12.31 -13.23
CA GLU A 304 10.05 11.89 -14.63
C GLU A 304 10.72 10.53 -14.91
N GLY A 305 11.15 9.85 -13.83
CA GLY A 305 11.80 8.55 -13.89
C GLY A 305 10.83 7.40 -14.12
N ASN A 306 11.24 6.22 -13.66
CA ASN A 306 10.46 4.99 -13.89
C ASN A 306 9.33 4.76 -12.87
N GLY A 307 9.07 5.71 -11.97
CA GLY A 307 7.98 5.66 -11.01
C GLY A 307 8.31 4.96 -9.69
N GLY A 308 9.58 4.63 -9.41
CA GLY A 308 9.98 4.10 -8.10
C GLY A 308 10.60 2.72 -8.09
N ASP A 309 11.21 2.26 -9.19
CA ASP A 309 11.95 0.98 -9.26
C ASP A 309 11.17 -0.26 -8.79
N GLY A 310 9.84 -0.19 -8.72
CA GLY A 310 9.00 -1.30 -8.26
C GLY A 310 9.17 -1.64 -6.78
N TRP A 311 9.68 -0.73 -5.94
CA TRP A 311 9.82 -0.98 -4.51
C TRP A 311 8.48 -1.11 -3.81
N LEU A 312 8.40 -2.08 -2.87
CA LEU A 312 7.28 -2.31 -1.96
C LEU A 312 7.80 -2.66 -0.56
N ARG A 313 6.94 -2.57 0.46
CA ARG A 313 7.22 -3.10 1.80
C ARG A 313 6.43 -4.36 2.08
N ILE A 314 7.10 -5.34 2.68
CA ILE A 314 6.49 -6.54 3.25
C ILE A 314 6.41 -6.31 4.74
N LEU A 315 5.21 -6.28 5.28
CA LEU A 315 4.91 -6.18 6.71
C LEU A 315 4.63 -7.59 7.21
N GLU A 316 5.62 -8.25 7.78
CA GLU A 316 5.50 -9.62 8.31
C GLU A 316 5.06 -9.57 9.77
N PHE A 317 3.86 -10.04 10.04
CA PHE A 317 3.26 -10.14 11.37
C PHE A 317 3.72 -11.43 12.04
N MET A 318 4.61 -11.30 13.02
CA MET A 318 5.28 -12.43 13.66
C MET A 318 4.31 -13.21 14.57
N PRO A 319 4.57 -14.52 14.80
CA PRO A 319 3.67 -15.36 15.60
C PRO A 319 3.72 -15.06 17.11
N ASP A 320 4.50 -14.08 17.55
CA ASP A 320 4.49 -13.58 18.93
C ASP A 320 3.29 -12.64 19.22
N GLY A 321 2.52 -12.28 18.19
CA GLY A 321 1.33 -11.46 18.28
C GLY A 321 1.58 -9.96 18.57
N LYS A 322 2.83 -9.50 18.45
CA LYS A 322 3.24 -8.12 18.77
C LYS A 322 4.32 -7.54 17.85
N THR A 323 5.11 -8.35 17.17
CA THR A 323 6.20 -7.86 16.31
C THR A 323 5.76 -7.85 14.85
N ILE A 324 5.84 -6.68 14.20
CA ILE A 324 5.74 -6.55 12.74
C ILE A 324 7.14 -6.29 12.20
N ARG A 325 7.66 -7.22 11.43
CA ARG A 325 8.94 -7.07 10.72
C ARG A 325 8.71 -6.41 9.38
N VAL A 326 9.31 -5.25 9.20
CA VAL A 326 9.29 -4.51 7.93
C VAL A 326 10.50 -4.91 7.10
N SER A 327 10.27 -5.21 5.82
CA SER A 327 11.34 -5.38 4.83
C SER A 327 10.96 -4.71 3.51
N THR A 328 11.98 -4.27 2.74
CA THR A 328 11.80 -3.54 1.48
C THR A 328 12.35 -4.38 0.34
N TYR A 329 11.51 -4.61 -0.66
CA TYR A 329 11.78 -5.50 -1.79
C TYR A 329 11.32 -4.86 -3.11
N SER A 330 12.05 -5.13 -4.21
CA SER A 330 11.67 -4.75 -5.56
C SER A 330 11.49 -5.97 -6.46
N PRO A 331 10.27 -6.28 -6.90
CA PRO A 331 10.02 -7.27 -7.93
C PRO A 331 10.74 -6.98 -9.25
N LEU A 332 10.91 -5.70 -9.61
CA LEU A 332 11.62 -5.28 -10.82
C LEU A 332 13.07 -5.76 -10.82
N PHE A 333 13.79 -5.55 -9.72
CA PHE A 333 15.15 -6.05 -9.59
C PHE A 333 15.19 -7.58 -9.37
N GLY A 334 14.18 -8.13 -8.70
CA GLY A 334 14.11 -9.56 -8.36
C GLY A 334 13.87 -10.49 -9.53
N ILE A 335 13.23 -10.02 -10.61
CA ILE A 335 12.86 -10.87 -11.76
C ILE A 335 14.05 -11.32 -12.62
N SER A 336 15.14 -10.54 -12.64
CA SER A 336 16.30 -10.83 -13.48
C SER A 336 17.48 -11.36 -12.66
N PRO A 337 18.13 -12.45 -13.07
CA PRO A 337 19.36 -12.92 -12.43
C PRO A 337 20.46 -11.87 -12.35
N ALA A 338 20.52 -10.93 -13.30
CA ALA A 338 21.51 -9.86 -13.34
C ALA A 338 21.29 -8.80 -12.27
N THR A 339 20.03 -8.54 -11.85
CA THR A 339 19.67 -7.50 -10.90
C THR A 339 19.15 -8.03 -9.56
N LYS A 340 18.95 -9.35 -9.44
CA LYS A 340 18.39 -10.00 -8.24
C LYS A 340 19.12 -9.62 -6.94
N HIS A 341 20.44 -9.40 -6.99
CA HIS A 341 21.24 -8.99 -5.83
C HIS A 341 20.91 -7.57 -5.33
N LEU A 342 20.21 -6.75 -6.12
CA LEU A 342 19.74 -5.41 -5.78
C LEU A 342 18.29 -5.40 -5.24
N ALA A 343 17.58 -6.54 -5.29
CA ALA A 343 16.15 -6.60 -5.01
C ALA A 343 15.78 -6.37 -3.54
N HIS A 344 16.72 -6.48 -2.62
CA HIS A 344 16.52 -6.26 -1.19
C HIS A 344 17.31 -5.05 -0.72
N ARG A 345 16.64 -4.18 0.02
CA ARG A 345 17.31 -3.14 0.78
C ARG A 345 17.53 -3.62 2.22
N THR A 346 18.65 -3.21 2.82
CA THR A 346 19.09 -3.69 4.13
C THR A 346 19.48 -2.57 5.10
N GLY A 347 19.26 -1.29 4.72
CA GLY A 347 19.48 -0.15 5.60
C GLY A 347 18.53 -0.12 6.80
N GLU A 348 18.81 0.71 7.79
CA GLU A 348 18.00 0.83 9.01
C GLU A 348 16.57 1.31 8.72
N CYS A 349 16.37 2.14 7.71
CA CYS A 349 15.05 2.60 7.27
C CYS A 349 14.31 1.58 6.38
N ASP A 350 15.00 0.52 5.92
CA ASP A 350 14.49 -0.47 4.98
C ASP A 350 14.07 -1.77 5.64
N ARG A 351 14.75 -2.13 6.73
CA ARG A 351 14.51 -3.36 7.49
C ARG A 351 14.58 -3.07 8.99
N PHE A 352 13.43 -3.18 9.65
CA PHE A 352 13.29 -2.93 11.09
C PHE A 352 12.07 -3.64 11.65
N ASP A 353 12.03 -3.79 12.97
CA ASP A 353 10.90 -4.38 13.69
C ASP A 353 10.10 -3.27 14.40
N MET A 354 8.77 -3.30 14.27
CA MET A 354 7.82 -2.54 15.06
C MET A 354 7.24 -3.47 16.12
N VAL A 355 7.36 -3.09 17.39
CA VAL A 355 6.86 -3.91 18.52
C VAL A 355 5.67 -3.20 19.15
N TRP A 356 4.49 -3.82 19.06
CA TRP A 356 3.25 -3.37 19.69
C TRP A 356 3.21 -3.78 21.16
N GLU A 357 2.61 -2.95 22.01
CA GLU A 357 2.58 -3.12 23.47
C GLU A 357 1.25 -3.68 23.99
#